data_41ce4470f89233b2554d9f80441550cf
#
_entry.id   41ce4470f89233b2554d9f80441550cf
#
_cell.length_a   1.000
_cell.length_b   1.000
_cell.length_c   1.000
_cell.angle_alpha   90.00
_cell.angle_beta   90.00
_cell.angle_gamma   90.00
#
_symmetry.space_group_name_H-M   'P 1'
#
loop_
_entity.id
_entity.type
_entity.pdbx_description
1 polymer ?
#
loop_
_entity_poly.entity_id
_entity_poly.type
_entity_poly.pdbx_seq_one_letter_code
_entity_poly.pdbx_strand_id
1 'polypeptide(L)'
;ERKKSRLRGCVLLLLSCMAVCLCLRTQPEALPDVQTTERGEAALAGMTVALDPGHGGYDGGARARDSGRWEKDINLEIALAVEKELAAQGARVILTRREDVCLCGEGTTATKARKREDLQQRVNIALENQADVFLSIHMNEYRSRSESGPQVFYQRGGDAGRLLAGVLQKHLIAGLKPRKERSAMAGDYYVLR
;
A
#
# COMPACT_ATOMS: atom_id res chain seq x y z
N GLU A 1 -2.92 -24.07 0.55
CA GLU A 1 -2.91 -23.77 -0.90
C GLU A 1 -3.95 -22.72 -1.30
N ARG A 2 -5.22 -22.78 -0.85
CA ARG A 2 -6.24 -21.77 -1.16
C ARG A 2 -5.90 -20.34 -0.69
N LYS A 3 -5.19 -20.18 0.45
CA LYS A 3 -4.76 -18.86 0.95
C LYS A 3 -3.63 -18.24 0.10
N LYS A 4 -2.66 -19.06 -0.35
CA LYS A 4 -1.57 -18.61 -1.21
C LYS A 4 -2.07 -18.18 -2.60
N SER A 5 -3.08 -18.87 -3.14
CA SER A 5 -3.65 -18.52 -4.44
C SER A 5 -4.46 -17.20 -4.40
N ARG A 6 -5.15 -16.93 -3.29
CA ARG A 6 -5.90 -15.66 -3.10
C ARG A 6 -4.97 -14.46 -2.93
N LEU A 7 -3.86 -14.65 -2.21
CA LEU A 7 -2.86 -13.59 -2.06
C LEU A 7 -2.20 -13.26 -3.41
N ARG A 8 -1.83 -14.30 -4.20
CA ARG A 8 -1.31 -14.11 -5.56
C ARG A 8 -2.30 -13.39 -6.48
N GLY A 9 -3.59 -13.69 -6.39
CA GLY A 9 -4.63 -13.00 -7.14
C GLY A 9 -4.76 -11.52 -6.80
N CYS A 10 -4.68 -11.15 -5.52
CA CYS A 10 -4.71 -9.75 -5.09
C CYS A 10 -3.47 -8.97 -5.53
N VAL A 11 -2.31 -9.59 -5.51
CA VAL A 11 -1.05 -8.98 -5.92
C VAL A 11 -1.01 -8.78 -7.44
N LEU A 12 -1.46 -9.77 -8.23
CA LEU A 12 -1.60 -9.65 -9.69
C LEU A 12 -2.60 -8.54 -10.10
N LEU A 13 -3.67 -8.35 -9.33
CA LEU A 13 -4.64 -7.27 -9.56
C LEU A 13 -4.07 -5.88 -9.25
N LEU A 14 -3.19 -5.74 -8.26
CA LEU A 14 -2.46 -4.50 -8.00
C LEU A 14 -1.57 -4.12 -9.17
N LEU A 15 -0.95 -5.10 -9.84
CA LEU A 15 -0.07 -4.88 -10.98
C LEU A 15 -0.80 -4.37 -12.23
N SER A 16 -2.02 -4.84 -12.49
CA SER A 16 -2.84 -4.34 -13.60
C SER A 16 -3.25 -2.88 -13.42
N CYS A 17 -3.32 -2.40 -12.18
CA CYS A 17 -3.64 -1.01 -11.87
C CYS A 17 -2.47 -0.05 -12.09
N MET A 18 -1.23 -0.51 -11.88
CA MET A 18 -0.06 0.37 -11.97
C MET A 18 0.34 0.66 -13.42
N ALA A 19 -0.01 -0.20 -14.38
CA ALA A 19 0.16 0.08 -15.80
C ALA A 19 -0.62 1.34 -16.27
N VAL A 20 -1.69 1.71 -15.55
CA VAL A 20 -2.51 2.91 -15.83
C VAL A 20 -1.88 4.19 -15.26
N CYS A 21 -1.05 4.10 -14.21
CA CYS A 21 -0.41 5.26 -13.59
C CYS A 21 0.76 5.86 -14.40
N LEU A 22 1.31 5.13 -15.38
CA LEU A 22 2.38 5.65 -16.23
C LEU A 22 1.94 6.83 -17.11
N CYS A 23 0.63 6.98 -17.34
CA CYS A 23 0.07 8.06 -18.16
C CYS A 23 -0.08 9.42 -17.45
N LEU A 24 0.20 9.52 -16.15
CA LEU A 24 -0.09 10.73 -15.37
C LEU A 24 1.05 11.78 -15.39
N ARG A 25 2.17 11.54 -16.04
CA ARG A 25 3.22 12.55 -16.27
C ARG A 25 2.97 13.43 -17.48
N THR A 26 1.98 13.14 -18.30
CA THR A 26 1.62 13.97 -19.47
C THR A 26 0.20 14.50 -19.35
N GLN A 27 -0.02 15.72 -19.81
CA GLN A 27 -1.27 16.49 -19.87
C GLN A 27 -2.54 15.65 -20.15
N PRO A 28 -3.74 16.06 -19.74
CA PRO A 28 -4.95 15.24 -19.83
C PRO A 28 -5.45 15.15 -21.27
N GLU A 29 -4.89 14.24 -22.04
CA GLU A 29 -5.52 13.76 -23.28
C GLU A 29 -6.27 12.47 -23.03
N ALA A 30 -7.35 12.25 -23.80
CA ALA A 30 -8.29 11.13 -23.64
C ALA A 30 -7.58 9.77 -23.51
N LEU A 31 -8.07 8.95 -22.58
CA LEU A 31 -7.55 7.60 -22.30
C LEU A 31 -7.61 6.74 -23.59
N PRO A 32 -6.49 6.25 -24.09
CA PRO A 32 -6.50 5.29 -25.19
C PRO A 32 -7.00 3.92 -24.71
N ASP A 33 -7.69 3.22 -25.60
CA ASP A 33 -8.16 1.86 -25.42
C ASP A 33 -6.98 0.92 -25.10
N VAL A 34 -7.05 0.18 -23.99
CA VAL A 34 -5.96 -0.68 -23.53
C VAL A 34 -5.83 -1.87 -24.45
N GLN A 35 -5.03 -1.73 -25.51
CA GLN A 35 -4.53 -2.87 -26.25
C GLN A 35 -3.42 -3.55 -25.43
N THR A 36 -3.56 -4.85 -25.21
CA THR A 36 -2.52 -5.71 -24.63
C THR A 36 -1.30 -5.69 -25.54
N THR A 37 -0.33 -4.82 -25.20
CA THR A 37 0.96 -4.79 -25.90
C THR A 37 1.80 -5.98 -25.47
N GLU A 38 2.34 -6.65 -26.47
CA GLU A 38 3.29 -7.74 -26.35
C GLU A 38 4.51 -7.36 -25.50
N ARG A 39 5.11 -8.35 -24.81
CA ARG A 39 6.29 -8.27 -23.94
C ARG A 39 7.45 -7.47 -24.57
N GLY A 40 7.54 -6.16 -24.29
CA GLY A 40 8.64 -5.35 -24.79
C GLY A 40 9.42 -4.63 -23.69
N GLU A 41 8.73 -3.92 -22.80
CA GLU A 41 9.35 -3.20 -21.66
C GLU A 41 8.60 -3.52 -20.39
N ALA A 42 9.32 -3.58 -19.25
CA ALA A 42 8.70 -3.79 -17.96
C ALA A 42 7.77 -2.62 -17.65
N ALA A 43 6.49 -2.90 -17.39
CA ALA A 43 5.43 -1.89 -17.31
C ALA A 43 5.68 -0.76 -16.28
N LEU A 44 6.56 -1.01 -15.31
CA LEU A 44 6.91 -0.07 -14.24
C LEU A 44 8.39 0.36 -14.28
N ALA A 45 9.07 0.17 -15.44
CA ALA A 45 10.46 0.59 -15.60
C ALA A 45 10.61 2.08 -15.32
N GLY A 46 11.60 2.44 -14.49
CA GLY A 46 11.86 3.81 -14.07
C GLY A 46 10.95 4.36 -12.98
N MET A 47 9.96 3.60 -12.51
CA MET A 47 9.12 4.00 -11.37
C MET A 47 9.72 3.55 -10.05
N THR A 48 9.74 4.44 -9.06
CA THR A 48 10.12 4.13 -7.68
C THR A 48 8.88 4.09 -6.78
N VAL A 49 8.64 2.95 -6.14
CA VAL A 49 7.50 2.74 -5.24
C VAL A 49 8.01 2.53 -3.82
N ALA A 50 7.59 3.38 -2.89
CA ALA A 50 7.79 3.15 -1.48
C ALA A 50 6.61 2.34 -0.91
N LEU A 51 6.90 1.17 -0.38
CA LEU A 51 5.96 0.33 0.36
C LEU A 51 6.18 0.51 1.86
N ASP A 52 5.12 0.84 2.56
CA ASP A 52 5.13 1.05 4.00
C ASP A 52 4.29 -0.02 4.71
N PRO A 53 4.89 -1.10 5.21
CA PRO A 53 4.19 -2.03 6.08
C PRO A 53 3.94 -1.37 7.43
N GLY A 54 2.70 -0.91 7.67
CA GLY A 54 2.32 -0.18 8.87
C GLY A 54 2.64 -0.93 10.16
N HIS A 55 2.80 -0.16 11.26
CA HIS A 55 3.22 -0.66 12.58
C HIS A 55 4.65 -1.26 12.57
N GLY A 56 5.06 -1.91 13.66
CA GLY A 56 6.36 -2.55 13.82
C GLY A 56 6.96 -2.35 15.20
N GLY A 57 7.82 -3.28 15.62
CA GLY A 57 8.44 -3.28 16.93
C GLY A 57 7.41 -3.26 18.07
N TYR A 58 7.44 -2.24 18.90
CA TYR A 58 6.52 -2.08 20.03
C TYR A 58 5.05 -1.83 19.61
N ASP A 59 4.80 -1.29 18.43
CA ASP A 59 3.46 -1.04 17.89
C ASP A 59 2.99 -2.26 17.10
N GLY A 60 2.21 -3.12 17.73
CA GLY A 60 1.66 -4.31 17.08
C GLY A 60 0.53 -4.04 16.10
N GLY A 61 -0.11 -2.86 16.19
CA GLY A 61 -1.40 -2.62 15.52
C GLY A 61 -2.53 -3.45 16.15
N ALA A 62 -3.54 -3.75 15.36
CA ALA A 62 -4.63 -4.63 15.76
C ALA A 62 -4.18 -6.09 15.88
N ARG A 63 -4.92 -6.87 16.67
CA ARG A 63 -4.69 -8.32 16.81
C ARG A 63 -5.86 -9.11 16.24
N ALA A 64 -5.56 -9.97 15.28
CA ALA A 64 -6.57 -10.83 14.66
C ALA A 64 -7.18 -11.78 15.70
N ARG A 65 -8.51 -11.73 15.87
CA ARG A 65 -9.23 -12.51 16.90
C ARG A 65 -9.14 -14.02 16.68
N ASP A 66 -9.16 -14.44 15.43
CA ASP A 66 -9.23 -15.87 15.09
C ASP A 66 -7.84 -16.52 15.09
N SER A 67 -6.79 -15.81 14.59
CA SER A 67 -5.44 -16.35 14.45
C SER A 67 -4.47 -15.86 15.53
N GLY A 68 -4.83 -14.84 16.29
CA GLY A 68 -3.96 -14.19 17.25
C GLY A 68 -2.78 -13.42 16.66
N ARG A 69 -2.68 -13.34 15.33
CA ARG A 69 -1.60 -12.63 14.63
C ARG A 69 -1.72 -11.12 14.80
N TRP A 70 -0.59 -10.44 14.90
CA TRP A 70 -0.55 -8.99 14.93
C TRP A 70 -0.66 -8.40 13.52
N GLU A 71 -1.26 -7.22 13.42
CA GLU A 71 -1.38 -6.46 12.17
C GLU A 71 -0.02 -6.18 11.53
N LYS A 72 0.99 -5.80 12.34
CA LYS A 72 2.35 -5.53 11.89
C LYS A 72 2.98 -6.68 11.09
N ASP A 73 2.70 -7.94 11.50
CA ASP A 73 3.26 -9.13 10.86
C ASP A 73 2.57 -9.39 9.53
N ILE A 74 1.26 -9.20 9.48
CA ILE A 74 0.45 -9.37 8.27
C ILE A 74 0.82 -8.28 7.25
N ASN A 75 0.96 -7.03 7.70
CA ASN A 75 1.36 -5.92 6.84
C ASN A 75 2.73 -6.16 6.20
N LEU A 76 3.70 -6.66 6.97
CA LEU A 76 5.03 -6.99 6.46
C LEU A 76 4.99 -8.13 5.43
N GLU A 77 4.25 -9.20 5.72
CA GLU A 77 4.08 -10.34 4.80
C GLU A 77 3.49 -9.87 3.45
N ILE A 78 2.48 -9.01 3.50
CA ILE A 78 1.85 -8.46 2.30
C ILE A 78 2.83 -7.55 1.56
N ALA A 79 3.52 -6.66 2.24
CA ALA A 79 4.46 -5.74 1.61
C ALA A 79 5.60 -6.48 0.90
N LEU A 80 6.16 -7.52 1.52
CA LEU A 80 7.19 -8.36 0.90
C LEU A 80 6.68 -9.15 -0.32
N ALA A 81 5.40 -9.53 -0.32
CA ALA A 81 4.80 -10.18 -1.47
C ALA A 81 4.56 -9.17 -2.62
N VAL A 82 4.07 -7.98 -2.29
CA VAL A 82 3.85 -6.89 -3.27
C VAL A 82 5.18 -6.42 -3.87
N GLU A 83 6.23 -6.30 -3.05
CA GLU A 83 7.58 -5.95 -3.53
C GLU A 83 8.01 -6.85 -4.68
N LYS A 84 7.91 -8.16 -4.51
CA LYS A 84 8.33 -9.15 -5.53
C LYS A 84 7.61 -8.95 -6.85
N GLU A 85 6.31 -8.69 -6.78
CA GLU A 85 5.50 -8.51 -7.98
C GLU A 85 5.80 -7.18 -8.68
N LEU A 86 5.96 -6.08 -7.92
CA LEU A 86 6.33 -4.78 -8.48
C LEU A 86 7.73 -4.81 -9.10
N ALA A 87 8.69 -5.44 -8.43
CA ALA A 87 10.04 -5.62 -8.96
C ALA A 87 10.05 -6.47 -10.24
N ALA A 88 9.23 -7.51 -10.33
CA ALA A 88 9.08 -8.31 -11.54
C ALA A 88 8.51 -7.51 -12.73
N GLN A 89 7.82 -6.40 -12.45
CA GLN A 89 7.32 -5.44 -13.45
C GLN A 89 8.30 -4.28 -13.72
N GLY A 90 9.51 -4.33 -13.15
CA GLY A 90 10.57 -3.36 -13.38
C GLY A 90 10.57 -2.14 -12.45
N ALA A 91 9.71 -2.09 -11.44
CA ALA A 91 9.76 -1.01 -10.46
C ALA A 91 10.98 -1.13 -9.54
N ARG A 92 11.55 0.02 -9.18
CA ARG A 92 12.42 0.14 -8.01
C ARG A 92 11.54 0.21 -6.77
N VAL A 93 11.63 -0.79 -5.88
CA VAL A 93 10.80 -0.86 -4.68
C VAL A 93 11.64 -0.58 -3.43
N ILE A 94 11.15 0.32 -2.60
CA ILE A 94 11.74 0.69 -1.30
C ILE A 94 10.75 0.29 -0.21
N LEU A 95 11.17 -0.53 0.76
CA LEU A 95 10.37 -0.80 1.96
C LEU A 95 10.82 0.13 3.09
N THR A 96 9.85 0.71 3.82
CA THR A 96 10.15 1.50 5.02
C THR A 96 10.73 0.63 6.13
N ARG A 97 10.34 -0.65 6.22
CA ARG A 97 10.95 -1.68 7.05
C ARG A 97 10.88 -3.05 6.38
N ARG A 98 11.85 -3.91 6.68
CA ARG A 98 11.93 -5.30 6.20
C ARG A 98 11.80 -6.32 7.32
N GLU A 99 11.75 -5.84 8.56
CA GLU A 99 11.72 -6.64 9.78
C GLU A 99 10.70 -6.09 10.75
N ASP A 100 10.50 -6.78 11.88
CA ASP A 100 9.64 -6.31 12.97
C ASP A 100 10.37 -5.29 13.84
N VAL A 101 10.54 -4.08 13.33
CA VAL A 101 11.24 -2.98 14.00
C VAL A 101 10.40 -1.72 14.07
N CYS A 102 10.65 -0.88 15.09
CA CYS A 102 10.26 0.51 15.11
C CYS A 102 11.31 1.34 14.39
N LEU A 103 10.89 2.30 13.59
CA LEU A 103 11.81 3.28 12.98
C LEU A 103 12.08 4.48 13.91
N CYS A 104 11.61 4.41 15.15
CA CYS A 104 11.92 5.39 16.20
C CYS A 104 13.35 5.20 16.73
N GLY A 105 14.01 6.31 17.08
CA GLY A 105 15.38 6.30 17.61
C GLY A 105 15.48 5.63 18.98
N GLU A 106 16.69 5.15 19.26
CA GLU A 106 17.04 4.64 20.58
C GLU A 106 16.97 5.80 21.59
N GLY A 107 16.32 5.58 22.73
CA GLY A 107 16.20 6.60 23.79
C GLY A 107 14.90 7.38 23.82
N THR A 108 14.09 7.39 22.78
CA THR A 108 12.75 7.97 22.83
C THR A 108 11.82 7.04 23.62
N THR A 109 11.49 7.41 24.87
CA THR A 109 10.70 6.55 25.79
C THR A 109 9.20 6.82 25.75
N ALA A 110 8.79 8.07 25.51
CA ALA A 110 7.39 8.46 25.50
C ALA A 110 6.67 7.91 24.25
N THR A 111 5.62 7.10 24.46
CA THR A 111 4.89 6.40 23.37
C THR A 111 4.42 7.32 22.24
N LYS A 112 3.92 8.53 22.57
CA LYS A 112 3.49 9.49 21.54
C LYS A 112 4.66 10.05 20.72
N ALA A 113 5.80 10.32 21.36
CA ALA A 113 7.00 10.79 20.68
C ALA A 113 7.57 9.70 19.77
N ARG A 114 7.69 8.46 20.27
CA ARG A 114 8.10 7.30 19.47
C ARG A 114 7.23 7.11 18.24
N LYS A 115 5.91 7.18 18.38
CA LYS A 115 5.00 7.02 17.26
C LYS A 115 5.17 8.13 16.22
N ARG A 116 5.33 9.38 16.67
CA ARG A 116 5.55 10.51 15.76
C ARG A 116 6.87 10.36 14.99
N GLU A 117 7.92 9.98 15.68
CA GLU A 117 9.25 9.75 15.09
C GLU A 117 9.20 8.61 14.07
N ASP A 118 8.60 7.47 14.41
CA ASP A 118 8.40 6.34 13.52
C ASP A 118 7.67 6.76 12.23
N LEU A 119 6.56 7.48 12.35
CA LEU A 119 5.81 7.99 11.19
C LEU A 119 6.63 8.97 10.35
N GLN A 120 7.43 9.84 10.99
CA GLN A 120 8.30 10.78 10.28
C GLN A 120 9.38 10.04 9.50
N GLN A 121 10.00 9.00 10.06
CA GLN A 121 11.01 8.20 9.37
C GLN A 121 10.44 7.49 8.14
N ARG A 122 9.21 6.99 8.21
CA ARG A 122 8.52 6.39 7.04
C ARG A 122 8.40 7.37 5.88
N VAL A 123 8.01 8.61 6.18
CA VAL A 123 7.93 9.69 5.19
C VAL A 123 9.32 10.05 4.67
N ASN A 124 10.31 10.20 5.55
CA ASN A 124 11.69 10.53 5.17
C ASN A 124 12.27 9.48 4.21
N ILE A 125 12.09 8.18 4.49
CA ILE A 125 12.56 7.10 3.62
C ILE A 125 11.98 7.24 2.20
N ALA A 126 10.70 7.56 2.07
CA ALA A 126 10.08 7.75 0.76
C ALA A 126 10.64 8.97 0.03
N LEU A 127 10.80 10.10 0.74
CA LEU A 127 11.33 11.35 0.17
C LEU A 127 12.80 11.23 -0.22
N GLU A 128 13.65 10.69 0.63
CA GLU A 128 15.08 10.47 0.38
C GLU A 128 15.34 9.55 -0.81
N ASN A 129 14.44 8.61 -1.04
CA ASN A 129 14.49 7.72 -2.19
C ASN A 129 13.76 8.24 -3.42
N GLN A 130 13.20 9.46 -3.36
CA GLN A 130 12.48 10.09 -4.46
C GLN A 130 11.35 9.19 -5.01
N ALA A 131 10.57 8.59 -4.10
CA ALA A 131 9.49 7.70 -4.49
C ALA A 131 8.41 8.44 -5.30
N ASP A 132 8.05 7.89 -6.45
CA ASP A 132 6.94 8.39 -7.29
C ASP A 132 5.58 8.06 -6.66
N VAL A 133 5.52 6.93 -5.92
CA VAL A 133 4.32 6.43 -5.24
C VAL A 133 4.68 5.96 -3.84
N PHE A 134 3.87 6.36 -2.86
CA PHE A 134 3.91 5.85 -1.49
C PHE A 134 2.64 5.06 -1.18
N LEU A 135 2.78 3.80 -0.77
CA LEU A 135 1.68 2.89 -0.42
C LEU A 135 1.87 2.36 0.99
N SER A 136 1.04 2.79 1.93
CA SER A 136 1.00 2.24 3.29
C SER A 136 -0.02 1.11 3.40
N ILE A 137 0.36 0.00 4.02
CA ILE A 137 -0.42 -1.23 4.12
C ILE A 137 -0.83 -1.43 5.57
N HIS A 138 -2.15 -1.54 5.77
CA HIS A 138 -2.78 -1.74 7.07
C HIS A 138 -3.91 -2.74 6.98
N MET A 139 -4.20 -3.44 8.08
CA MET A 139 -5.37 -4.34 8.18
C MET A 139 -6.54 -3.68 8.88
N ASN A 140 -6.29 -2.69 9.72
CA ASN A 140 -7.25 -1.96 10.53
C ASN A 140 -8.15 -2.87 11.42
N GLU A 141 -8.76 -2.28 12.41
CA GLU A 141 -9.77 -2.91 13.24
C GLU A 141 -11.04 -2.04 13.28
N TYR A 142 -12.19 -2.68 13.13
CA TYR A 142 -13.49 -2.05 13.34
C TYR A 142 -14.20 -2.67 14.53
N ARG A 143 -14.88 -1.85 15.33
CA ARG A 143 -15.70 -2.32 16.46
C ARG A 143 -16.84 -3.21 16.00
N SER A 144 -17.45 -2.88 14.86
CA SER A 144 -18.55 -3.66 14.29
C SER A 144 -18.05 -4.79 13.40
N ARG A 145 -18.52 -6.01 13.64
CA ARG A 145 -18.24 -7.18 12.79
C ARG A 145 -18.90 -7.11 11.40
N SER A 146 -19.84 -6.19 11.21
CA SER A 146 -20.47 -5.94 9.89
C SER A 146 -19.55 -5.19 8.94
N GLU A 147 -18.53 -4.51 9.47
CA GLU A 147 -17.56 -3.80 8.66
C GLU A 147 -16.44 -4.76 8.23
N SER A 148 -16.34 -4.97 6.92
CA SER A 148 -15.34 -5.85 6.33
C SER A 148 -15.00 -5.39 4.91
N GLY A 149 -13.90 -5.89 4.37
CA GLY A 149 -13.46 -5.60 3.01
C GLY A 149 -12.41 -4.48 2.93
N PRO A 150 -11.84 -4.29 1.73
CA PRO A 150 -10.77 -3.34 1.52
C PRO A 150 -11.27 -1.90 1.61
N GLN A 151 -10.41 -1.01 2.10
CA GLN A 151 -10.63 0.42 2.13
C GLN A 151 -9.35 1.14 1.78
N VAL A 152 -9.35 1.88 0.68
CA VAL A 152 -8.22 2.71 0.28
C VAL A 152 -8.46 4.16 0.71
N PHE A 153 -7.42 4.77 1.28
CA PHE A 153 -7.41 6.18 1.66
C PHE A 153 -6.38 6.94 0.82
N TYR A 154 -6.67 8.18 0.53
CA TYR A 154 -5.76 9.08 -0.16
C TYR A 154 -5.69 10.44 0.54
N GLN A 155 -4.60 11.20 0.33
CA GLN A 155 -4.45 12.53 0.89
C GLN A 155 -5.53 13.48 0.36
N ARG A 156 -6.17 14.20 1.27
CA ARG A 156 -7.15 15.22 0.92
C ARG A 156 -6.52 16.28 0.01
N GLY A 157 -7.18 16.62 -1.10
CA GLY A 157 -6.70 17.61 -2.06
C GLY A 157 -5.68 17.07 -3.09
N GLY A 158 -5.27 15.80 -2.99
CA GLY A 158 -4.37 15.16 -3.95
C GLY A 158 -5.13 14.45 -5.07
N ASP A 159 -5.21 15.04 -6.27
CA ASP A 159 -5.95 14.44 -7.39
C ASP A 159 -5.32 13.15 -7.90
N ALA A 160 -4.01 13.09 -8.05
CA ALA A 160 -3.29 11.88 -8.45
C ALA A 160 -3.52 10.73 -7.45
N GLY A 161 -3.41 11.04 -6.14
CA GLY A 161 -3.70 10.07 -5.07
C GLY A 161 -5.15 9.59 -5.10
N ARG A 162 -6.10 10.47 -5.40
CA ARG A 162 -7.52 10.13 -5.55
C ARG A 162 -7.77 9.16 -6.70
N LEU A 163 -7.15 9.41 -7.86
CA LEU A 163 -7.27 8.54 -9.03
C LEU A 163 -6.67 7.16 -8.75
N LEU A 164 -5.44 7.11 -8.24
CA LEU A 164 -4.78 5.86 -7.86
C LEU A 164 -5.61 5.08 -6.84
N ALA A 165 -6.09 5.74 -5.78
CA ALA A 165 -6.92 5.11 -4.76
C ALA A 165 -8.22 4.53 -5.32
N GLY A 166 -8.86 5.22 -6.27
CA GLY A 166 -10.06 4.74 -6.95
C GLY A 166 -9.81 3.46 -7.75
N VAL A 167 -8.71 3.42 -8.50
CA VAL A 167 -8.28 2.25 -9.27
C VAL A 167 -7.93 1.09 -8.33
N LEU A 168 -7.13 1.31 -7.31
CA LEU A 168 -6.77 0.30 -6.31
C LEU A 168 -8.02 -0.27 -5.60
N GLN A 169 -8.93 0.61 -5.17
CA GLN A 169 -10.17 0.20 -4.50
C GLN A 169 -11.02 -0.72 -5.39
N LYS A 170 -11.20 -0.35 -6.67
CA LYS A 170 -11.94 -1.15 -7.64
C LYS A 170 -11.35 -2.55 -7.80
N HIS A 171 -10.03 -2.65 -7.96
CA HIS A 171 -9.36 -3.93 -8.14
C HIS A 171 -9.33 -4.79 -6.87
N LEU A 172 -9.17 -4.17 -5.70
CA LEU A 172 -9.27 -4.87 -4.42
C LEU A 172 -10.68 -5.45 -4.21
N ILE A 173 -11.74 -4.72 -4.58
CA ILE A 173 -13.12 -5.22 -4.54
C ILE A 173 -13.26 -6.41 -5.49
N ALA A 174 -12.82 -6.28 -6.74
CA ALA A 174 -12.93 -7.34 -7.74
C ALA A 174 -12.19 -8.63 -7.32
N GLY A 175 -11.00 -8.49 -6.72
CA GLY A 175 -10.20 -9.62 -6.28
C GLY A 175 -10.68 -10.27 -4.98
N LEU A 176 -11.08 -9.47 -4.00
CA LEU A 176 -11.45 -9.95 -2.66
C LEU A 176 -12.93 -10.29 -2.53
N LYS A 177 -13.77 -9.75 -3.42
CA LYS A 177 -15.24 -9.96 -3.44
C LYS A 177 -15.86 -9.78 -2.04
N PRO A 178 -15.69 -8.61 -1.40
CA PRO A 178 -16.19 -8.37 -0.05
C PRO A 178 -17.71 -8.36 -0.03
N ARG A 179 -18.30 -8.64 1.15
CA ARG A 179 -19.76 -8.54 1.34
C ARG A 179 -20.28 -7.11 1.19
N LYS A 180 -19.44 -6.13 1.53
CA LYS A 180 -19.75 -4.70 1.43
C LYS A 180 -18.66 -4.04 0.58
N GLU A 181 -19.06 -3.47 -0.52
CA GLU A 181 -18.18 -2.66 -1.35
C GLU A 181 -18.06 -1.25 -0.75
N ARG A 182 -16.85 -0.73 -0.74
CA ARG A 182 -16.53 0.61 -0.24
C ARG A 182 -15.92 1.43 -1.37
N SER A 183 -16.04 2.74 -1.26
CA SER A 183 -15.35 3.68 -2.16
C SER A 183 -14.04 4.14 -1.53
N ALA A 184 -13.06 4.51 -2.34
CA ALA A 184 -11.87 5.20 -1.85
C ALA A 184 -12.26 6.50 -1.14
N MET A 185 -11.56 6.84 -0.06
CA MET A 185 -11.90 7.98 0.80
C MET A 185 -10.71 8.91 1.02
N ALA A 186 -10.98 10.21 1.07
CA ALA A 186 -9.98 11.16 1.55
C ALA A 186 -9.71 10.94 3.04
N GLY A 187 -8.45 10.89 3.42
CA GLY A 187 -7.98 10.80 4.81
C GLY A 187 -7.02 11.93 5.14
N ASP A 188 -6.76 12.13 6.42
CA ASP A 188 -5.78 13.06 6.94
C ASP A 188 -4.78 12.29 7.82
N TYR A 189 -4.12 11.31 7.20
CA TYR A 189 -3.12 10.49 7.85
C TYR A 189 -1.74 11.13 7.74
N TYR A 190 -0.95 11.06 8.82
CA TYR A 190 0.37 11.69 8.89
C TYR A 190 1.27 11.30 7.71
N VAL A 191 1.31 10.01 7.38
CA VAL A 191 2.17 9.47 6.29
C VAL A 191 1.71 9.82 4.89
N LEU A 192 0.53 10.42 4.72
CA LEU A 192 0.00 10.84 3.43
C LEU A 192 0.11 12.35 3.18
N ARG A 193 0.62 13.12 4.18
CA ARG A 193 0.74 14.59 4.09
C ARG A 193 1.94 15.04 3.29
#